data_1d211731e31e03d738a65ca1e05d504d
#
_entry.id   1d211731e31e03d738a65ca1e05d504d
#
_cell.length_a   1.000
_cell.length_b   1.000
_cell.length_c   1.000
_cell.angle_alpha   90.00
_cell.angle_beta   90.00
_cell.angle_gamma   90.00
#
_symmetry.space_group_name_H-M   'P 1'
#
loop_
_entity.id
_entity.type
_entity.pdbx_description
1 polymer ?
#
loop_
_entity_poly.entity_id
_entity_poly.type
_entity_poly.pdbx_seq_one_letter_code
_entity_poly.pdbx_strand_id
1 'polypeptide(L)'
;MNKIVPLWSVPRSISTGFERMMFERGDFKVIHEPYGYFFYLEAAHKEPVGMQPQEGHPQTFEGTTEMIQASATDKPVFFKDMAYYVSDVADEDYMKKFTNTFIIRDPALTLVSYHKLDPTVTLREIGFESQFKLFELAKKITGEVPAVVDAEDLLIDAASVVKQYCEKVDIPYLPESLTWEPEFKQEWKDWEMWHLDAGDSTGFQKDMEDFGYTVDDVPELREMYDKCQPLYEKMYAERLKP
;
A
#
# COMPACT_ATOMS: atom_id res chain seq x y z
N MET A 1 -8.32 -22.90 -0.81
CA MET A 1 -7.72 -21.75 -0.07
C MET A 1 -8.56 -20.54 -0.40
N ASN A 2 -8.91 -19.73 0.57
CA ASN A 2 -9.63 -18.48 0.33
C ASN A 2 -8.75 -17.48 -0.43
N LYS A 3 -9.37 -16.44 -0.98
CA LYS A 3 -8.71 -15.38 -1.74
C LYS A 3 -7.70 -14.64 -0.85
N ILE A 4 -6.53 -14.29 -1.40
CA ILE A 4 -5.54 -13.42 -0.76
C ILE A 4 -5.36 -12.21 -1.67
N VAL A 5 -5.59 -11.02 -1.14
CA VAL A 5 -5.60 -9.76 -1.88
C VAL A 5 -4.56 -8.82 -1.27
N PRO A 6 -3.35 -8.73 -1.82
CA PRO A 6 -2.41 -7.67 -1.47
C PRO A 6 -2.83 -6.34 -2.07
N LEU A 7 -2.59 -5.26 -1.32
CA LEU A 7 -2.56 -3.89 -1.79
C LEU A 7 -1.11 -3.42 -1.81
N TRP A 8 -0.49 -3.47 -2.97
CA TRP A 8 0.87 -2.98 -3.16
C TRP A 8 0.89 -1.46 -3.24
N SER A 9 1.64 -0.84 -2.36
CA SER A 9 1.64 0.61 -2.18
C SER A 9 3.05 1.20 -2.25
N VAL A 10 3.09 2.51 -2.41
CA VAL A 10 4.23 3.35 -2.02
C VAL A 10 3.90 4.06 -0.70
N PRO A 11 4.89 4.51 0.08
CA PRO A 11 4.63 5.30 1.27
C PRO A 11 3.79 6.54 0.98
N ARG A 12 2.99 6.98 1.94
CA ARG A 12 2.17 8.21 1.84
C ARG A 12 1.13 8.22 0.71
N SER A 13 0.70 7.04 0.24
CA SER A 13 -0.32 6.87 -0.80
C SER A 13 -1.73 6.63 -0.27
N ILE A 14 -2.01 6.94 0.98
CA ILE A 14 -3.32 6.73 1.66
C ILE A 14 -3.67 5.23 1.78
N SER A 15 -2.69 4.36 1.58
CA SER A 15 -2.86 2.91 1.68
C SER A 15 -3.34 2.44 3.05
N THR A 16 -2.96 3.14 4.14
CA THR A 16 -3.43 2.83 5.50
C THR A 16 -4.91 3.18 5.68
N GLY A 17 -5.41 4.25 5.04
CA GLY A 17 -6.85 4.54 5.00
C GLY A 17 -7.63 3.46 4.25
N PHE A 18 -7.08 2.96 3.12
CA PHE A 18 -7.68 1.83 2.40
C PHE A 18 -7.66 0.54 3.24
N GLU A 19 -6.57 0.26 3.93
CA GLU A 19 -6.49 -0.85 4.88
C GLU A 19 -7.50 -0.70 6.02
N ARG A 20 -7.69 0.54 6.56
CA ARG A 20 -8.71 0.81 7.56
C ARG A 20 -10.11 0.42 7.07
N MET A 21 -10.47 0.79 5.86
CA MET A 21 -11.73 0.36 5.23
C MET A 21 -11.84 -1.17 5.18
N MET A 22 -10.75 -1.87 4.89
CA MET A 22 -10.73 -3.34 4.87
C MET A 22 -10.91 -3.96 6.26
N PHE A 23 -10.46 -3.32 7.35
CA PHE A 23 -10.79 -3.72 8.72
C PHE A 23 -12.29 -3.58 9.00
N GLU A 24 -12.90 -2.46 8.57
CA GLU A 24 -14.32 -2.19 8.82
C GLU A 24 -15.26 -3.17 8.09
N ARG A 25 -14.84 -3.73 6.97
CA ARG A 25 -15.58 -4.77 6.26
C ARG A 25 -15.85 -6.00 7.12
N GLY A 26 -14.91 -6.43 7.95
CA GLY A 26 -15.03 -7.60 8.83
C GLY A 26 -15.05 -8.97 8.15
N ASP A 27 -15.17 -9.01 6.81
CA ASP A 27 -15.22 -10.26 6.02
C ASP A 27 -13.82 -10.75 5.61
N PHE A 28 -12.76 -9.97 5.84
CA PHE A 28 -11.35 -10.32 5.63
C PHE A 28 -10.59 -10.45 6.96
N LYS A 29 -9.54 -11.28 6.95
CA LYS A 29 -8.43 -11.13 7.89
C LYS A 29 -7.48 -10.10 7.29
N VAL A 30 -7.25 -9.00 8.00
CA VAL A 30 -6.33 -7.93 7.56
C VAL A 30 -4.98 -8.14 8.22
N ILE A 31 -3.90 -8.01 7.45
CA ILE A 31 -2.51 -8.09 7.92
C ILE A 31 -1.77 -6.83 7.44
N HIS A 32 -1.20 -6.11 8.39
CA HIS A 32 -0.46 -4.88 8.14
C HIS A 32 1.00 -5.17 7.84
N GLU A 33 1.50 -4.71 6.70
CA GLU A 33 2.91 -4.71 6.27
C GLU A 33 3.70 -5.98 6.63
N PRO A 34 3.21 -7.18 6.26
CA PRO A 34 3.81 -8.44 6.72
C PRO A 34 5.27 -8.62 6.30
N TYR A 35 5.71 -8.03 5.18
CA TYR A 35 7.08 -8.17 4.70
C TYR A 35 8.05 -7.12 5.28
N GLY A 36 7.62 -6.23 6.15
CA GLY A 36 8.48 -5.22 6.76
C GLY A 36 9.67 -5.83 7.52
N TYR A 37 9.44 -6.87 8.34
CA TYR A 37 10.53 -7.53 9.08
C TYR A 37 11.50 -8.27 8.17
N PHE A 38 11.02 -8.93 7.11
CA PHE A 38 11.89 -9.50 6.08
C PHE A 38 12.79 -8.41 5.47
N PHE A 39 12.21 -7.30 5.05
CA PHE A 39 12.94 -6.24 4.37
C PHE A 39 14.03 -5.62 5.26
N TYR A 40 13.71 -5.28 6.49
CA TYR A 40 14.63 -4.58 7.37
C TYR A 40 15.61 -5.51 8.09
N LEU A 41 15.21 -6.72 8.43
CA LEU A 41 16.04 -7.61 9.26
C LEU A 41 16.79 -8.65 8.42
N GLU A 42 16.11 -9.43 7.56
CA GLU A 42 16.78 -10.47 6.76
C GLU A 42 17.53 -9.86 5.57
N ALA A 43 16.89 -8.97 4.81
CA ALA A 43 17.51 -8.30 3.67
C ALA A 43 18.51 -7.21 4.08
N ALA A 44 18.70 -6.99 5.39
CA ALA A 44 19.69 -6.10 6.01
C ALA A 44 19.64 -4.66 5.50
N HIS A 45 18.43 -4.14 5.24
CA HIS A 45 18.24 -2.72 4.96
C HIS A 45 18.27 -1.90 6.25
N LYS A 46 18.43 -0.58 6.12
CA LYS A 46 18.48 0.32 7.27
C LYS A 46 17.21 0.17 8.11
N GLU A 47 17.35 -0.35 9.32
CA GLU A 47 16.25 -0.51 10.24
C GLU A 47 15.72 0.84 10.73
N PRO A 48 14.39 1.02 10.82
CA PRO A 48 13.83 2.09 11.61
C PRO A 48 14.25 1.98 13.07
N VAL A 49 14.53 3.11 13.70
CA VAL A 49 14.96 3.15 15.10
C VAL A 49 13.84 2.54 15.99
N GLY A 50 14.19 1.49 16.74
CA GLY A 50 13.29 0.88 17.71
C GLY A 50 12.39 -0.23 17.20
N MET A 51 12.53 -0.67 15.92
CA MET A 51 11.79 -1.83 15.42
C MET A 51 12.08 -3.07 16.25
N GLN A 52 11.03 -3.72 16.72
CA GLN A 52 11.11 -5.01 17.42
C GLN A 52 10.12 -5.96 16.75
N PRO A 53 10.59 -7.12 16.24
CA PRO A 53 9.69 -8.10 15.64
C PRO A 53 8.63 -8.55 16.65
N GLN A 54 7.38 -8.62 16.22
CA GLN A 54 6.29 -9.19 17.02
C GLN A 54 6.58 -10.68 17.29
N GLU A 55 6.28 -11.14 18.50
CA GLU A 55 6.48 -12.52 18.89
C GLU A 55 5.77 -13.49 17.93
N GLY A 56 6.52 -14.42 17.36
CA GLY A 56 5.99 -15.42 16.41
C GLY A 56 5.81 -14.93 14.98
N HIS A 57 6.08 -13.67 14.67
CA HIS A 57 6.04 -13.19 13.30
C HIS A 57 7.28 -13.63 12.52
N PRO A 58 7.15 -14.27 11.33
CA PRO A 58 8.29 -14.64 10.51
C PRO A 58 9.11 -13.43 10.05
N GLN A 59 10.42 -13.61 9.92
CA GLN A 59 11.35 -12.58 9.45
C GLN A 59 11.92 -12.91 8.06
N THR A 60 11.61 -14.08 7.51
CA THR A 60 12.05 -14.52 6.18
C THR A 60 10.96 -14.32 5.14
N PHE A 61 11.33 -14.15 3.87
CA PHE A 61 10.38 -14.00 2.75
C PHE A 61 9.46 -15.23 2.64
N GLU A 62 10.02 -16.43 2.70
CA GLU A 62 9.28 -17.68 2.60
C GLU A 62 8.35 -17.87 3.80
N GLY A 63 8.86 -17.68 5.01
CA GLY A 63 8.08 -17.84 6.24
C GLY A 63 6.92 -16.86 6.31
N THR A 64 7.13 -15.61 5.89
CA THR A 64 6.04 -14.60 5.80
C THR A 64 5.00 -15.00 4.75
N THR A 65 5.43 -15.51 3.60
CA THR A 65 4.53 -15.99 2.55
C THR A 65 3.69 -17.18 3.06
N GLU A 66 4.29 -18.13 3.76
CA GLU A 66 3.61 -19.29 4.36
C GLU A 66 2.59 -18.85 5.43
N MET A 67 2.96 -17.90 6.29
CA MET A 67 2.06 -17.31 7.30
C MET A 67 0.83 -16.66 6.65
N ILE A 68 1.00 -15.87 5.58
CA ILE A 68 -0.11 -15.25 4.85
C ILE A 68 -1.02 -16.32 4.25
N GLN A 69 -0.45 -17.35 3.61
CA GLN A 69 -1.22 -18.46 3.01
C GLN A 69 -1.96 -19.28 4.08
N ALA A 70 -1.33 -19.58 5.21
CA ALA A 70 -1.95 -20.27 6.33
C ALA A 70 -3.11 -19.44 6.92
N SER A 71 -2.99 -18.12 6.94
CA SER A 71 -4.03 -17.21 7.41
C SER A 71 -5.30 -17.24 6.54
N ALA A 72 -5.19 -17.67 5.28
CA ALA A 72 -6.34 -17.77 4.35
C ALA A 72 -7.15 -19.08 4.46
N THR A 73 -7.04 -19.81 5.57
CA THR A 73 -7.74 -21.07 5.77
C THR A 73 -9.24 -20.85 6.00
N ASP A 74 -9.60 -19.95 6.91
CA ASP A 74 -10.96 -19.78 7.39
C ASP A 74 -11.72 -18.67 6.66
N LYS A 75 -11.05 -17.55 6.34
CA LYS A 75 -11.62 -16.46 5.57
C LYS A 75 -10.58 -15.81 4.65
N PRO A 76 -11.02 -14.99 3.66
CA PRO A 76 -10.10 -14.28 2.79
C PRO A 76 -9.11 -13.42 3.58
N VAL A 77 -7.93 -13.22 3.02
CA VAL A 77 -6.89 -12.36 3.59
C VAL A 77 -6.72 -11.13 2.72
N PHE A 78 -6.67 -9.99 3.34
CA PHE A 78 -6.16 -8.75 2.76
C PHE A 78 -4.87 -8.38 3.49
N PHE A 79 -3.87 -7.94 2.76
CA PHE A 79 -2.71 -7.30 3.37
C PHE A 79 -2.27 -6.07 2.56
N LYS A 80 -1.83 -5.05 3.27
CA LYS A 80 -1.23 -3.87 2.67
C LYS A 80 0.27 -3.92 2.90
N ASP A 81 1.04 -3.67 1.83
CA ASP A 81 2.48 -3.68 1.96
C ASP A 81 3.17 -2.69 1.01
N MET A 82 4.40 -2.33 1.35
CA MET A 82 5.23 -1.51 0.48
C MET A 82 5.81 -2.37 -0.64
N ALA A 83 5.60 -1.95 -1.88
CA ALA A 83 6.06 -2.71 -3.05
C ALA A 83 7.58 -2.97 -3.03
N TYR A 84 8.36 -2.03 -2.48
CA TYR A 84 9.82 -2.15 -2.42
C TYR A 84 10.31 -3.18 -1.38
N TYR A 85 9.46 -3.64 -0.45
CA TYR A 85 9.85 -4.71 0.48
C TYR A 85 10.12 -6.04 -0.23
N VAL A 86 9.40 -6.31 -1.32
CA VAL A 86 9.46 -7.61 -2.00
C VAL A 86 9.94 -7.55 -3.44
N SER A 87 10.00 -6.37 -4.07
CA SER A 87 10.23 -6.24 -5.51
C SER A 87 11.54 -6.89 -6.03
N ASP A 88 12.53 -7.04 -5.17
CA ASP A 88 13.82 -7.64 -5.56
C ASP A 88 13.77 -9.18 -5.59
N VAL A 89 12.84 -9.79 -4.85
CA VAL A 89 12.70 -11.25 -4.69
C VAL A 89 11.41 -11.80 -5.28
N ALA A 90 10.40 -10.95 -5.51
CA ALA A 90 9.13 -11.37 -6.09
C ALA A 90 9.28 -11.83 -7.54
N ASP A 91 8.91 -13.05 -7.81
CA ASP A 91 8.83 -13.66 -9.14
C ASP A 91 7.38 -13.96 -9.56
N GLU A 92 7.22 -14.55 -10.75
CA GLU A 92 5.90 -14.92 -11.26
C GLU A 92 5.19 -15.94 -10.36
N ASP A 93 5.90 -16.91 -9.81
CA ASP A 93 5.30 -17.97 -9.00
C ASP A 93 4.85 -17.46 -7.61
N TYR A 94 5.54 -16.45 -7.10
CA TYR A 94 5.10 -15.71 -5.93
C TYR A 94 3.84 -14.89 -6.23
N MET A 95 3.85 -14.06 -7.27
CA MET A 95 2.74 -13.16 -7.61
C MET A 95 1.46 -13.92 -8.00
N LYS A 96 1.57 -15.11 -8.61
CA LYS A 96 0.42 -15.99 -8.94
C LYS A 96 -0.37 -16.48 -7.71
N LYS A 97 0.20 -16.41 -6.51
CA LYS A 97 -0.48 -16.80 -5.27
C LYS A 97 -1.60 -15.83 -4.87
N PHE A 98 -1.66 -14.65 -5.49
CA PHE A 98 -2.46 -13.52 -5.03
C PHE A 98 -3.33 -12.91 -6.12
N THR A 99 -4.44 -12.28 -5.69
CA THR A 99 -5.18 -11.31 -6.51
C THR A 99 -4.52 -9.94 -6.29
N ASN A 100 -3.51 -9.62 -7.09
CA ASN A 100 -2.69 -8.43 -6.88
C ASN A 100 -3.48 -7.15 -7.17
N THR A 101 -3.40 -6.18 -6.26
CA THR A 101 -4.00 -4.84 -6.39
C THR A 101 -2.99 -3.76 -6.01
N PHE A 102 -3.23 -2.54 -6.45
CA PHE A 102 -2.30 -1.43 -6.31
C PHE A 102 -3.03 -0.18 -5.86
N ILE A 103 -2.37 0.63 -5.04
CA ILE A 103 -2.78 2.00 -4.76
C ILE A 103 -1.65 2.95 -5.12
N ILE A 104 -1.95 3.94 -5.95
CA ILE A 104 -1.00 4.95 -6.43
C ILE A 104 -1.41 6.33 -5.93
N ARG A 105 -0.47 7.23 -5.87
CA ARG A 105 -0.69 8.65 -5.56
C ARG A 105 0.28 9.50 -6.36
N ASP A 106 -0.13 10.74 -6.69
CA ASP A 106 0.73 11.72 -7.35
C ASP A 106 2.10 11.80 -6.66
N PRO A 107 3.21 11.59 -7.39
CA PRO A 107 4.55 11.66 -6.83
C PRO A 107 4.87 13.00 -6.17
N ALA A 108 4.31 14.11 -6.66
CA ALA A 108 4.53 15.42 -6.05
C ALA A 108 4.01 15.46 -4.61
N LEU A 109 2.83 14.91 -4.34
CA LEU A 109 2.24 14.84 -3.01
C LEU A 109 2.96 13.82 -2.13
N THR A 110 3.27 12.65 -2.69
CA THR A 110 3.92 11.55 -1.99
C THR A 110 5.32 11.95 -1.50
N LEU A 111 6.14 12.56 -2.38
CA LEU A 111 7.50 12.98 -2.08
C LEU A 111 7.54 14.05 -1.00
N VAL A 112 6.71 15.09 -1.11
CA VAL A 112 6.67 16.17 -0.13
C VAL A 112 6.18 15.66 1.23
N SER A 113 5.12 14.83 1.25
CA SER A 113 4.58 14.21 2.47
C SER A 113 5.61 13.32 3.16
N TYR A 114 6.39 12.53 2.41
CA TYR A 114 7.45 11.70 2.97
C TYR A 114 8.60 12.55 3.52
N HIS A 115 9.13 13.46 2.69
CA HIS A 115 10.27 14.32 3.05
C HIS A 115 10.02 15.17 4.30
N LYS A 116 8.77 15.54 4.56
CA LYS A 116 8.40 16.23 5.80
C LYS A 116 8.63 15.40 7.05
N LEU A 117 8.49 14.07 6.95
CA LEU A 117 8.71 13.13 8.05
C LEU A 117 10.17 12.66 8.12
N ASP A 118 10.76 12.37 6.96
CA ASP A 118 12.17 11.96 6.84
C ASP A 118 12.85 12.66 5.64
N PRO A 119 13.61 13.74 5.88
CA PRO A 119 14.32 14.43 4.82
C PRO A 119 15.45 13.62 4.16
N THR A 120 15.78 12.45 4.69
CA THR A 120 16.81 11.56 4.13
C THR A 120 16.26 10.49 3.19
N VAL A 121 14.98 10.59 2.81
CA VAL A 121 14.32 9.68 1.89
C VAL A 121 15.12 9.44 0.60
N THR A 122 15.19 8.20 0.18
CA THR A 122 15.86 7.81 -1.06
C THR A 122 14.85 7.44 -2.15
N LEU A 123 15.28 7.47 -3.41
CA LEU A 123 14.45 7.04 -4.54
C LEU A 123 13.94 5.59 -4.38
N ARG A 124 14.73 4.72 -3.75
CA ARG A 124 14.32 3.35 -3.45
C ARG A 124 13.18 3.29 -2.44
N GLU A 125 13.27 4.04 -1.35
CA GLU A 125 12.28 4.06 -0.27
C GLU A 125 10.97 4.70 -0.71
N ILE A 126 11.00 5.65 -1.65
CA ILE A 126 9.76 6.18 -2.23
C ILE A 126 9.00 5.15 -3.09
N GLY A 127 9.67 4.15 -3.65
CA GLY A 127 9.10 2.88 -4.09
C GLY A 127 8.39 2.83 -5.43
N PHE A 128 8.32 3.90 -6.22
CA PHE A 128 7.58 3.92 -7.50
C PHE A 128 8.11 2.92 -8.53
N GLU A 129 9.43 2.76 -8.66
CA GLU A 129 10.03 1.78 -9.56
C GLU A 129 9.63 0.34 -9.16
N SER A 130 9.71 0.04 -7.86
CA SER A 130 9.32 -1.25 -7.31
C SER A 130 7.84 -1.54 -7.53
N GLN A 131 6.97 -0.55 -7.31
CA GLN A 131 5.54 -0.70 -7.51
C GLN A 131 5.20 -0.93 -8.99
N PHE A 132 5.81 -0.17 -9.89
CA PHE A 132 5.63 -0.35 -11.33
C PHE A 132 6.14 -1.71 -11.81
N LYS A 133 7.27 -2.20 -11.27
CA LYS A 133 7.79 -3.55 -11.56
C LYS A 133 6.78 -4.65 -11.18
N LEU A 134 6.20 -4.59 -9.97
CA LEU A 134 5.18 -5.55 -9.53
C LEU A 134 3.89 -5.42 -10.37
N PHE A 135 3.50 -4.22 -10.75
CA PHE A 135 2.34 -3.97 -11.62
C PHE A 135 2.50 -4.63 -12.99
N GLU A 136 3.62 -4.42 -13.67
CA GLU A 136 3.91 -5.05 -14.96
C GLU A 136 3.98 -6.59 -14.84
N LEU A 137 4.54 -7.10 -13.73
CA LEU A 137 4.58 -8.52 -13.46
C LEU A 137 3.17 -9.11 -13.28
N ALA A 138 2.30 -8.44 -12.53
CA ALA A 138 0.91 -8.86 -12.35
C ALA A 138 0.13 -8.86 -13.69
N LYS A 139 0.30 -7.83 -14.53
CA LYS A 139 -0.28 -7.78 -15.87
C LYS A 139 0.20 -8.94 -16.75
N LYS A 140 1.51 -9.20 -16.76
CA LYS A 140 2.11 -10.29 -17.54
C LYS A 140 1.52 -11.65 -17.16
N ILE A 141 1.32 -11.90 -15.87
CA ILE A 141 0.83 -13.20 -15.35
C ILE A 141 -0.62 -13.45 -15.73
N THR A 142 -1.46 -12.44 -15.63
CA THR A 142 -2.92 -12.59 -15.84
C THR A 142 -3.35 -12.28 -17.28
N GLY A 143 -2.56 -11.52 -18.02
CA GLY A 143 -2.95 -10.91 -19.30
C GLY A 143 -3.95 -9.77 -19.15
N GLU A 144 -4.27 -9.36 -17.93
CA GLU A 144 -5.23 -8.31 -17.60
C GLU A 144 -4.60 -7.23 -16.72
N VAL A 145 -5.18 -6.03 -16.78
CA VAL A 145 -4.81 -4.94 -15.86
C VAL A 145 -5.33 -5.28 -14.46
N PRO A 146 -4.48 -5.33 -13.42
CA PRO A 146 -4.94 -5.49 -12.04
C PRO A 146 -5.75 -4.27 -11.58
N ALA A 147 -6.45 -4.38 -10.43
CA ALA A 147 -7.09 -3.22 -9.82
C ALA A 147 -6.04 -2.19 -9.39
N VAL A 148 -6.12 -0.97 -9.94
CA VAL A 148 -5.27 0.17 -9.59
C VAL A 148 -6.18 1.26 -9.04
N VAL A 149 -6.01 1.61 -7.78
CA VAL A 149 -6.71 2.70 -7.10
C VAL A 149 -5.82 3.94 -7.12
N ASP A 150 -6.32 5.07 -7.57
CA ASP A 150 -5.66 6.35 -7.38
C ASP A 150 -6.16 7.01 -6.10
N ALA A 151 -5.25 7.51 -5.28
CA ALA A 151 -5.55 8.08 -3.97
C ALA A 151 -6.43 9.33 -4.06
N GLU A 152 -6.18 10.22 -5.03
CA GLU A 152 -6.96 11.43 -5.21
C GLU A 152 -8.38 11.12 -5.70
N ASP A 153 -8.54 10.17 -6.64
CA ASP A 153 -9.85 9.69 -7.07
C ASP A 153 -10.62 9.04 -5.90
N LEU A 154 -9.94 8.25 -5.06
CA LEU A 154 -10.52 7.65 -3.85
C LEU A 154 -11.02 8.70 -2.86
N LEU A 155 -10.27 9.80 -2.66
CA LEU A 155 -10.68 10.89 -1.77
C LEU A 155 -11.83 11.75 -2.36
N ILE A 156 -11.99 11.76 -3.69
CA ILE A 156 -13.07 12.50 -4.37
C ILE A 156 -14.36 11.69 -4.35
N ASP A 157 -14.31 10.41 -4.71
CA ASP A 157 -15.48 9.53 -4.79
C ASP A 157 -15.15 8.10 -4.34
N ALA A 158 -14.99 7.94 -3.03
CA ALA A 158 -14.70 6.64 -2.42
C ALA A 158 -15.75 5.58 -2.79
N ALA A 159 -17.02 5.95 -2.86
CA ALA A 159 -18.09 5.02 -3.13
C ALA A 159 -17.96 4.40 -4.53
N SER A 160 -17.72 5.22 -5.56
CA SER A 160 -17.52 4.75 -6.92
C SER A 160 -16.25 3.91 -7.06
N VAL A 161 -15.11 4.42 -6.55
CA VAL A 161 -13.81 3.75 -6.69
C VAL A 161 -13.80 2.40 -5.96
N VAL A 162 -14.28 2.34 -4.71
CA VAL A 162 -14.30 1.10 -3.92
C VAL A 162 -15.29 0.09 -4.50
N LYS A 163 -16.44 0.55 -5.07
CA LYS A 163 -17.36 -0.34 -5.76
C LYS A 163 -16.68 -1.02 -6.96
N GLN A 164 -15.99 -0.26 -7.82
CA GLN A 164 -15.26 -0.81 -8.97
C GLN A 164 -14.11 -1.72 -8.52
N TYR A 165 -13.40 -1.35 -7.43
CA TYR A 165 -12.40 -2.23 -6.84
C TYR A 165 -13.00 -3.58 -6.44
N CYS A 166 -14.12 -3.57 -5.72
CA CYS A 166 -14.81 -4.78 -5.30
C CYS A 166 -15.26 -5.65 -6.50
N GLU A 167 -15.80 -5.03 -7.55
CA GLU A 167 -16.15 -5.69 -8.80
C GLU A 167 -14.92 -6.32 -9.47
N LYS A 168 -13.81 -5.57 -9.57
CA LYS A 168 -12.57 -6.02 -10.22
C LYS A 168 -11.89 -7.18 -9.49
N VAL A 169 -11.93 -7.19 -8.16
CA VAL A 169 -11.34 -8.27 -7.35
C VAL A 169 -12.36 -9.36 -6.97
N ASP A 170 -13.60 -9.24 -7.46
CA ASP A 170 -14.70 -10.19 -7.22
C ASP A 170 -14.93 -10.45 -5.72
N ILE A 171 -15.32 -9.37 -5.01
CA ILE A 171 -15.73 -9.36 -3.60
C ILE A 171 -16.99 -8.51 -3.43
N PRO A 172 -17.83 -8.75 -2.40
CA PRO A 172 -19.01 -7.92 -2.15
C PRO A 172 -18.64 -6.45 -1.90
N TYR A 173 -19.42 -5.53 -2.46
CA TYR A 173 -19.35 -4.10 -2.09
C TYR A 173 -20.15 -3.87 -0.80
N LEU A 174 -19.50 -3.35 0.22
CA LEU A 174 -20.07 -3.06 1.55
C LEU A 174 -19.92 -1.55 1.83
N PRO A 175 -20.92 -0.72 1.43
CA PRO A 175 -20.81 0.74 1.57
C PRO A 175 -20.66 1.22 3.00
N GLU A 176 -21.13 0.47 3.98
CA GLU A 176 -20.96 0.75 5.41
C GLU A 176 -19.49 0.76 5.87
N SER A 177 -18.60 0.09 5.13
CA SER A 177 -17.16 0.10 5.43
C SER A 177 -16.42 1.38 5.04
N LEU A 178 -17.09 2.31 4.35
CA LEU A 178 -16.48 3.58 3.92
C LEU A 178 -16.42 4.64 5.02
N THR A 179 -17.04 4.38 6.15
CA THR A 179 -17.03 5.28 7.31
C THR A 179 -16.73 4.48 8.58
N TRP A 180 -16.02 5.09 9.51
CA TRP A 180 -15.60 4.46 10.76
C TRP A 180 -15.44 5.50 11.88
N GLU A 181 -15.40 5.03 13.12
CA GLU A 181 -15.05 5.86 14.28
C GLU A 181 -13.52 5.94 14.40
N PRO A 182 -12.96 7.07 14.88
CA PRO A 182 -11.52 7.20 15.12
C PRO A 182 -11.01 6.09 16.05
N GLU A 183 -10.00 5.37 15.57
CA GLU A 183 -9.37 4.29 16.32
C GLU A 183 -7.96 4.02 15.79
N PHE A 184 -6.97 3.96 16.66
CA PHE A 184 -5.63 3.51 16.30
C PHE A 184 -5.58 1.97 16.39
N LYS A 185 -5.34 1.31 15.24
CA LYS A 185 -5.28 -0.15 15.21
C LYS A 185 -3.98 -0.67 15.83
N GLN A 186 -4.09 -1.76 16.60
CA GLN A 186 -2.93 -2.38 17.26
C GLN A 186 -1.84 -2.83 16.26
N GLU A 187 -2.24 -3.21 15.06
CA GLU A 187 -1.39 -3.62 13.95
C GLU A 187 -0.45 -2.51 13.46
N TRP A 188 -0.79 -1.23 13.71
CA TRP A 188 0.00 -0.08 13.28
C TRP A 188 1.06 0.36 14.30
N LYS A 189 1.14 -0.29 15.45
CA LYS A 189 1.96 0.14 16.58
C LYS A 189 3.44 0.29 16.24
N ASP A 190 4.00 -0.61 15.42
CA ASP A 190 5.42 -0.59 15.06
C ASP A 190 5.78 0.59 14.13
N TRP A 191 4.75 1.20 13.52
CA TRP A 191 4.85 2.31 12.57
C TRP A 191 4.00 3.52 13.01
N GLU A 192 3.80 3.73 14.30
CA GLU A 192 2.88 4.72 14.87
C GLU A 192 3.00 6.10 14.22
N MET A 193 4.23 6.62 14.08
CA MET A 193 4.49 7.96 13.50
C MET A 193 3.96 8.13 12.07
N TRP A 194 3.81 7.02 11.33
CA TRP A 194 3.36 7.02 9.94
C TRP A 194 1.85 6.90 9.78
N HIS A 195 1.13 6.56 10.88
CA HIS A 195 -0.28 6.17 10.84
C HIS A 195 -1.20 7.00 11.74
N LEU A 196 -0.70 8.08 12.35
CA LEU A 196 -1.49 8.96 13.22
C LEU A 196 -2.74 9.49 12.49
N ASP A 197 -2.56 10.02 11.27
CA ASP A 197 -3.66 10.57 10.45
C ASP A 197 -4.75 9.52 10.16
N ALA A 198 -4.35 8.26 9.93
CA ALA A 198 -5.29 7.17 9.69
C ALA A 198 -6.06 6.80 10.97
N GLY A 199 -5.43 6.89 12.14
CA GLY A 199 -6.06 6.65 13.44
C GLY A 199 -7.16 7.67 13.78
N ASP A 200 -6.95 8.93 13.41
CA ASP A 200 -7.89 10.03 13.68
C ASP A 200 -8.98 10.18 12.60
N SER A 201 -8.84 9.48 11.46
CA SER A 201 -9.79 9.57 10.35
C SER A 201 -11.14 8.92 10.65
N THR A 202 -12.19 9.36 9.94
CA THR A 202 -13.56 8.80 10.01
C THR A 202 -14.08 8.31 8.66
N GLY A 203 -13.20 8.22 7.65
CA GLY A 203 -13.51 7.86 6.27
C GLY A 203 -12.49 8.46 5.32
N PHE A 204 -12.75 8.33 4.02
CA PHE A 204 -11.95 8.98 2.99
C PHE A 204 -12.40 10.43 2.84
N GLN A 205 -11.58 11.36 3.31
CA GLN A 205 -11.85 12.80 3.24
C GLN A 205 -10.66 13.49 2.56
N LYS A 206 -10.98 14.40 1.66
CA LYS A 206 -9.96 15.22 1.01
C LYS A 206 -9.65 16.43 1.89
N ASP A 207 -8.71 16.25 2.79
CA ASP A 207 -8.11 17.39 3.47
C ASP A 207 -7.11 18.08 2.53
N MET A 208 -7.10 19.41 2.54
CA MET A 208 -6.08 20.17 1.82
C MET A 208 -4.77 20.08 2.62
N GLU A 209 -3.93 19.09 2.26
CA GLU A 209 -2.59 19.00 2.85
C GLU A 209 -1.74 20.17 2.37
N ASP A 210 -1.54 21.17 3.22
CA ASP A 210 -0.56 22.23 3.01
C ASP A 210 0.78 21.83 3.63
N PHE A 211 1.71 21.45 2.80
CA PHE A 211 3.06 21.08 3.25
C PHE A 211 3.98 22.30 3.41
N GLY A 212 3.58 23.50 2.95
CA GLY A 212 4.35 24.73 2.98
C GLY A 212 5.45 24.84 1.91
N TYR A 213 5.65 23.80 1.11
CA TYR A 213 6.59 23.74 -0.03
C TYR A 213 6.17 22.67 -1.03
N THR A 214 6.77 22.67 -2.21
CA THR A 214 6.53 21.74 -3.31
C THR A 214 7.81 21.00 -3.71
N VAL A 215 7.71 20.05 -4.62
CA VAL A 215 8.89 19.38 -5.19
C VAL A 215 9.83 20.35 -5.92
N ASP A 216 9.33 21.48 -6.42
CA ASP A 216 10.12 22.48 -7.13
C ASP A 216 10.99 23.34 -6.19
N ASP A 217 10.67 23.36 -4.91
CA ASP A 217 11.39 24.12 -3.89
C ASP A 217 12.62 23.35 -3.35
N VAL A 218 12.72 22.02 -3.64
CA VAL A 218 13.78 21.15 -3.14
C VAL A 218 14.40 20.39 -4.32
N PRO A 219 15.63 20.70 -4.75
CA PRO A 219 16.24 20.12 -5.95
C PRO A 219 16.27 18.58 -5.96
N GLU A 220 16.54 17.97 -4.82
CA GLU A 220 16.58 16.52 -4.66
C GLU A 220 15.20 15.88 -4.89
N LEU A 221 14.13 16.52 -4.40
CA LEU A 221 12.75 16.06 -4.64
C LEU A 221 12.35 16.23 -6.10
N ARG A 222 12.79 17.32 -6.74
CA ARG A 222 12.53 17.52 -8.17
C ARG A 222 13.16 16.44 -9.02
N GLU A 223 14.42 16.07 -8.72
CA GLU A 223 15.09 14.96 -9.40
C GLU A 223 14.35 13.61 -9.22
N MET A 224 13.88 13.34 -7.99
CA MET A 224 13.09 12.14 -7.70
C MET A 224 11.74 12.16 -8.43
N TYR A 225 11.06 13.30 -8.43
CA TYR A 225 9.79 13.48 -9.13
C TYR A 225 9.91 13.16 -10.63
N ASP A 226 10.93 13.69 -11.29
CA ASP A 226 11.16 13.45 -12.72
C ASP A 226 11.35 11.96 -13.06
N LYS A 227 11.83 11.16 -12.10
CA LYS A 227 11.96 9.70 -12.24
C LYS A 227 10.67 8.95 -11.91
N CYS A 228 9.89 9.42 -10.94
CA CYS A 228 8.66 8.76 -10.48
C CYS A 228 7.46 9.06 -11.38
N GLN A 229 7.32 10.29 -11.85
CA GLN A 229 6.16 10.75 -12.61
C GLN A 229 5.83 9.89 -13.84
N PRO A 230 6.78 9.50 -14.70
CA PRO A 230 6.49 8.66 -15.86
C PRO A 230 5.96 7.27 -15.50
N LEU A 231 6.33 6.73 -14.32
CA LEU A 231 5.88 5.42 -13.82
C LEU A 231 4.45 5.53 -13.28
N TYR A 232 4.19 6.58 -12.50
CA TYR A 232 2.85 6.90 -12.01
C TYR A 232 1.88 7.09 -13.18
N GLU A 233 2.20 7.90 -14.19
CA GLU A 233 1.34 8.17 -15.35
C GLU A 233 0.91 6.90 -16.08
N LYS A 234 1.83 5.94 -16.22
CA LYS A 234 1.51 4.64 -16.85
C LYS A 234 0.48 3.85 -16.04
N MET A 235 0.61 3.81 -14.72
CA MET A 235 -0.36 3.14 -13.85
C MET A 235 -1.67 3.93 -13.76
N TYR A 236 -1.58 5.25 -13.71
CA TYR A 236 -2.72 6.17 -13.67
C TYR A 236 -3.62 6.04 -14.91
N ALA A 237 -3.03 5.83 -16.09
CA ALA A 237 -3.79 5.61 -17.32
C ALA A 237 -4.69 4.35 -17.26
N GLU A 238 -4.29 3.37 -16.46
CA GLU A 238 -4.95 2.06 -16.31
C GLU A 238 -5.81 1.94 -15.03
N ARG A 239 -5.93 3.02 -14.25
CA ARG A 239 -6.61 3.01 -12.96
C ARG A 239 -8.12 2.81 -13.07
N LEU A 240 -8.75 2.42 -11.99
CA LEU A 240 -10.20 2.50 -11.81
C LEU A 240 -10.63 3.97 -11.87
N LYS A 241 -11.68 4.27 -12.61
CA LYS A 241 -12.13 5.65 -12.83
C LYS A 241 -13.44 5.88 -12.09
N PRO A 242 -13.55 6.95 -11.26
CA PRO A 242 -14.79 7.28 -10.58
C PRO A 242 -15.95 7.55 -11.54
#